data_b915505b909f03c1c89d4139b7011eb3
#
_entry.id   b915505b909f03c1c89d4139b7011eb3
#
_cell.length_a   1.000
_cell.length_b   1.000
_cell.length_c   1.000
_cell.angle_alpha   90.00
_cell.angle_beta   90.00
_cell.angle_gamma   90.00
#
_symmetry.space_group_name_H-M   'P 1'
#
loop_
_entity.id
_entity.type
_entity.pdbx_description
1 polymer ?
#
loop_
_entity_poly.entity_id
_entity_poly.type
_entity_poly.pdbx_seq_one_letter_code
_entity_poly.pdbx_strand_id
1 'polypeptide(L)'
;MRTTLTYRNEISVHPHAADIDTSLHGLSESVRTRVPTSLHLHGGVTEPASDGHPEQSSFPGQGHVHHFDNRQEAAGLWHHDHAMAITRLNVYGGLAGGYLPRDRFDTGRPDNPLGLPAGEFEIPLVLQEKIVRPDGAASMRSTQIVPEGHWEGGAVGDVGLVNGVGRVRPGWCRATPATPRTVCR
;
A
#
# COMPACT_ATOMS: atom_id res chain seq x y z
N MET A 1 -17.43 -6.59 15.80
CA MET A 1 -18.53 -5.89 15.06
C MET A 1 -18.23 -6.01 13.59
N ARG A 2 -19.19 -6.42 12.75
CA ARG A 2 -19.02 -6.52 11.30
C ARG A 2 -18.86 -5.13 10.66
N THR A 3 -17.91 -4.98 9.78
CA THR A 3 -17.74 -3.78 8.95
C THR A 3 -18.22 -4.07 7.54
N THR A 4 -19.04 -3.20 6.98
CA THR A 4 -19.38 -3.21 5.55
C THR A 4 -18.71 -2.02 4.88
N LEU A 5 -17.87 -2.29 3.90
CA LEU A 5 -17.12 -1.28 3.17
C LEU A 5 -17.54 -1.34 1.70
N THR A 6 -18.01 -0.21 1.18
CA THR A 6 -18.21 -0.04 -0.25
C THR A 6 -16.96 0.56 -0.85
N TYR A 7 -16.26 -0.23 -1.63
CA TYR A 7 -15.10 0.20 -2.41
C TYR A 7 -15.52 0.63 -3.80
N ARG A 8 -14.92 1.68 -4.32
CA ARG A 8 -15.16 2.16 -5.66
C ARG A 8 -13.87 2.58 -6.33
N ASN A 9 -13.61 2.08 -7.54
CA ASN A 9 -12.47 2.50 -8.32
C ASN A 9 -12.85 3.75 -9.15
N GLU A 10 -12.25 4.89 -8.82
CA GLU A 10 -12.43 6.16 -9.52
C GLU A 10 -11.12 6.69 -10.12
N ILE A 11 -10.14 5.80 -10.31
CA ILE A 11 -8.83 6.17 -10.85
C ILE A 11 -8.98 6.47 -12.34
N SER A 12 -9.03 7.72 -12.70
CA SER A 12 -9.09 8.17 -14.10
C SER A 12 -7.72 8.12 -14.77
N VAL A 13 -6.65 8.43 -14.01
CA VAL A 13 -5.26 8.40 -14.48
C VAL A 13 -4.39 7.81 -13.36
N HIS A 14 -3.67 6.74 -13.66
CA HIS A 14 -2.72 6.18 -12.71
C HIS A 14 -1.41 7.00 -12.73
N PRO A 15 -0.86 7.39 -11.56
CA PRO A 15 0.36 8.21 -11.50
C PRO A 15 1.58 7.55 -12.16
N HIS A 16 1.57 6.21 -12.27
CA HIS A 16 2.61 5.40 -12.88
C HIS A 16 2.15 4.67 -14.14
N ALA A 17 1.20 5.24 -14.89
CA ALA A 17 0.67 4.59 -16.10
C ALA A 17 1.76 4.24 -17.13
N ALA A 18 2.80 5.07 -17.24
CA ALA A 18 3.93 4.82 -18.13
C ALA A 18 4.82 3.65 -17.68
N ASP A 19 4.80 3.33 -16.39
CA ASP A 19 5.63 2.27 -15.80
C ASP A 19 4.92 0.89 -15.77
N ILE A 20 3.70 0.79 -16.30
CA ILE A 20 2.96 -0.47 -16.36
C ILE A 20 3.61 -1.38 -17.39
N ASP A 21 4.07 -2.54 -16.92
CA ASP A 21 4.59 -3.59 -17.80
C ASP A 21 3.44 -4.47 -18.33
N THR A 22 3.04 -4.22 -19.56
CA THR A 22 1.92 -4.92 -20.22
C THR A 22 2.29 -6.31 -20.72
N SER A 23 3.54 -6.75 -20.58
CA SER A 23 3.97 -8.11 -20.85
C SER A 23 3.58 -9.10 -19.75
N LEU A 24 3.24 -8.60 -18.55
CA LEU A 24 2.84 -9.43 -17.43
C LEU A 24 1.47 -10.07 -17.67
N HIS A 25 1.32 -11.31 -17.19
CA HIS A 25 0.08 -12.08 -17.32
C HIS A 25 -1.12 -11.31 -16.75
N GLY A 26 -2.21 -11.26 -17.51
CA GLY A 26 -3.45 -10.58 -17.11
C GLY A 26 -3.47 -9.08 -17.41
N LEU A 27 -2.37 -8.49 -17.92
CA LEU A 27 -2.32 -7.09 -18.35
C LEU A 27 -2.37 -6.97 -19.88
N SER A 28 -2.81 -5.81 -20.34
CA SER A 28 -2.82 -5.40 -21.75
C SER A 28 -2.62 -3.89 -21.82
N GLU A 29 -2.41 -3.33 -23.00
CA GLU A 29 -2.26 -1.87 -23.18
C GLU A 29 -3.45 -1.06 -22.64
N SER A 30 -4.66 -1.65 -22.59
CA SER A 30 -5.84 -0.99 -22.07
C SER A 30 -5.75 -0.65 -20.58
N VAL A 31 -4.90 -1.34 -19.81
CA VAL A 31 -4.74 -1.05 -18.37
C VAL A 31 -4.10 0.31 -18.10
N ARG A 32 -3.40 0.90 -19.06
CA ARG A 32 -2.83 2.25 -18.93
C ARG A 32 -3.91 3.32 -18.74
N THR A 33 -5.11 3.09 -19.28
CA THR A 33 -6.27 3.99 -19.19
C THR A 33 -7.43 3.41 -18.38
N ARG A 34 -7.36 2.13 -18.05
CA ARG A 34 -8.39 1.41 -17.26
C ARG A 34 -7.71 0.55 -16.20
N VAL A 35 -7.18 1.20 -15.19
CA VAL A 35 -6.41 0.56 -14.13
C VAL A 35 -7.31 -0.35 -13.29
N PRO A 36 -7.06 -1.67 -13.25
CA PRO A 36 -7.76 -2.56 -12.34
C PRO A 36 -7.29 -2.33 -10.90
N THR A 37 -8.21 -2.48 -9.97
CA THR A 37 -7.90 -2.46 -8.53
C THR A 37 -8.69 -3.55 -7.81
N SER A 38 -8.11 -4.11 -6.75
CA SER A 38 -8.78 -5.08 -5.87
C SER A 38 -8.39 -4.79 -4.44
N LEU A 39 -9.36 -4.48 -3.59
CA LEU A 39 -9.08 -4.17 -2.19
C LEU A 39 -8.95 -5.46 -1.39
N HIS A 40 -7.77 -5.70 -0.82
CA HIS A 40 -7.49 -6.81 0.09
C HIS A 40 -7.22 -6.31 1.51
N LEU A 41 -7.83 -6.95 2.51
CA LEU A 41 -7.53 -6.73 3.92
C LEU A 41 -6.47 -7.74 4.39
N HIS A 42 -5.22 -7.31 4.40
CA HIS A 42 -4.08 -8.16 4.74
C HIS A 42 -4.07 -8.54 6.22
N GLY A 43 -4.07 -9.84 6.47
CA GLY A 43 -4.16 -10.41 7.81
C GLY A 43 -5.59 -10.51 8.36
N GLY A 44 -6.59 -10.10 7.59
CA GLY A 44 -7.99 -10.26 7.96
C GLY A 44 -8.47 -11.69 7.77
N VAL A 45 -9.25 -12.20 8.74
CA VAL A 45 -10.03 -13.43 8.56
C VAL A 45 -11.30 -13.05 7.79
N THR A 46 -11.25 -13.22 6.47
CA THR A 46 -12.27 -12.70 5.55
C THR A 46 -12.83 -13.83 4.69
N GLU A 47 -14.12 -13.76 4.38
CA GLU A 47 -14.73 -14.66 3.40
C GLU A 47 -14.18 -14.41 1.98
N PRO A 48 -14.02 -15.44 1.15
CA PRO A 48 -13.45 -15.30 -0.20
C PRO A 48 -14.13 -14.22 -1.05
N ALA A 49 -15.44 -14.04 -0.91
CA ALA A 49 -16.20 -13.02 -1.64
C ALA A 49 -15.82 -11.58 -1.25
N SER A 50 -15.20 -11.38 -0.09
CA SER A 50 -14.80 -10.06 0.43
C SER A 50 -13.29 -9.93 0.59
N ASP A 51 -12.51 -10.93 0.21
CA ASP A 51 -11.06 -10.98 0.45
C ASP A 51 -10.26 -10.11 -0.53
N GLY A 52 -10.82 -9.76 -1.67
CA GLY A 52 -10.09 -9.01 -2.70
C GLY A 52 -9.08 -9.87 -3.43
N HIS A 53 -9.55 -11.01 -3.96
CA HIS A 53 -8.71 -11.89 -4.78
C HIS A 53 -8.13 -11.14 -5.99
N PRO A 54 -6.90 -11.44 -6.45
CA PRO A 54 -6.25 -10.76 -7.57
C PRO A 54 -7.10 -10.64 -8.85
N GLU A 55 -7.94 -11.64 -9.11
CA GLU A 55 -8.82 -11.67 -10.29
C GLU A 55 -10.17 -10.97 -10.06
N GLN A 56 -10.51 -10.60 -8.84
CA GLN A 56 -11.72 -9.85 -8.50
C GLN A 56 -11.51 -8.34 -8.66
N SER A 57 -10.97 -7.94 -9.79
CA SER A 57 -10.65 -6.54 -10.03
C SER A 57 -11.87 -5.70 -10.39
N SER A 58 -11.93 -4.50 -9.83
CA SER A 58 -12.84 -3.43 -10.23
C SER A 58 -12.12 -2.46 -11.16
N PHE A 59 -12.71 -2.13 -12.29
CA PHE A 59 -12.22 -1.12 -13.21
C PHE A 59 -12.81 0.25 -12.90
N PRO A 60 -12.28 1.36 -13.44
CA PRO A 60 -12.83 2.70 -13.23
C PRO A 60 -14.34 2.77 -13.46
N GLY A 61 -15.06 3.35 -12.51
CA GLY A 61 -16.52 3.39 -12.47
C GLY A 61 -17.19 2.17 -11.82
N GLN A 62 -16.45 1.09 -11.57
CA GLN A 62 -16.92 -0.11 -10.88
C GLN A 62 -16.55 -0.10 -9.41
N GLY A 63 -17.15 -0.99 -8.63
CA GLY A 63 -16.86 -1.15 -7.22
C GLY A 63 -17.27 -2.52 -6.69
N HIS A 64 -16.91 -2.76 -5.45
CA HIS A 64 -17.24 -3.97 -4.73
C HIS A 64 -17.66 -3.66 -3.29
N VAL A 65 -18.52 -4.50 -2.71
CA VAL A 65 -18.91 -4.40 -1.30
C VAL A 65 -18.21 -5.51 -0.55
N HIS A 66 -17.38 -5.13 0.40
CA HIS A 66 -16.66 -6.03 1.29
C HIS A 66 -17.37 -6.14 2.64
N HIS A 67 -17.38 -7.32 3.19
CA HIS A 67 -17.90 -7.63 4.51
C HIS A 67 -16.80 -8.22 5.38
N PHE A 68 -16.28 -7.43 6.31
CA PHE A 68 -15.27 -7.87 7.26
C PHE A 68 -15.95 -8.20 8.59
N ASP A 69 -15.96 -9.46 8.95
CA ASP A 69 -16.63 -9.92 10.18
C ASP A 69 -15.90 -9.50 11.45
N ASN A 70 -14.59 -9.22 11.35
CA ASN A 70 -13.74 -8.81 12.48
C ASN A 70 -13.79 -9.81 13.66
N ARG A 71 -13.89 -11.11 13.36
CA ARG A 71 -13.94 -12.19 14.35
C ARG A 71 -12.56 -12.72 14.70
N GLN A 72 -11.63 -11.82 14.88
CA GLN A 72 -10.25 -12.11 15.24
C GLN A 72 -9.82 -11.20 16.38
N GLU A 73 -8.71 -11.52 17.02
CA GLU A 73 -8.12 -10.66 18.03
C GLU A 73 -7.72 -9.31 17.44
N ALA A 74 -7.75 -8.27 18.27
CA ALA A 74 -7.29 -6.95 17.89
C ALA A 74 -5.82 -6.99 17.45
N ALA A 75 -5.53 -6.36 16.33
CA ALA A 75 -4.18 -6.29 15.77
C ALA A 75 -4.05 -5.08 14.86
N GLY A 76 -2.82 -4.67 14.58
CA GLY A 76 -2.54 -3.74 13.50
C GLY A 76 -2.58 -4.46 12.16
N LEU A 77 -3.69 -4.35 11.44
CA LEU A 77 -3.83 -4.83 10.07
C LEU A 77 -3.65 -3.68 9.08
N TRP A 78 -3.59 -4.02 7.81
CA TRP A 78 -3.57 -3.04 6.74
C TRP A 78 -4.34 -3.54 5.51
N HIS A 79 -4.83 -2.64 4.71
CA HIS A 79 -5.42 -2.95 3.43
C HIS A 79 -4.52 -2.44 2.31
N HIS A 80 -4.53 -3.13 1.19
CA HIS A 80 -3.78 -2.73 0.02
C HIS A 80 -4.45 -3.24 -1.25
N ASP A 81 -4.01 -2.68 -2.39
CA ASP A 81 -4.41 -3.23 -3.68
C ASP A 81 -3.81 -4.63 -3.89
N HIS A 82 -4.59 -5.50 -4.50
CA HIS A 82 -4.18 -6.88 -4.79
C HIS A 82 -4.47 -7.28 -6.25
N ALA A 83 -4.77 -6.34 -7.15
CA ALA A 83 -5.06 -6.62 -8.54
C ALA A 83 -3.87 -7.31 -9.22
N MET A 84 -4.16 -8.38 -9.98
CA MET A 84 -3.16 -9.22 -10.62
C MET A 84 -2.16 -8.39 -11.45
N ALA A 85 -0.89 -8.70 -11.29
CA ALA A 85 0.26 -8.14 -12.01
C ALA A 85 0.49 -6.62 -11.86
N ILE A 86 -0.40 -5.89 -11.16
CA ILE A 86 -0.27 -4.44 -10.97
C ILE A 86 -0.24 -4.02 -9.50
N THR A 87 -0.38 -4.95 -8.55
CA THR A 87 -0.37 -4.70 -7.11
C THR A 87 0.79 -3.80 -6.69
N ARG A 88 2.01 -4.08 -7.15
CA ARG A 88 3.19 -3.29 -6.82
C ARG A 88 3.02 -1.81 -7.17
N LEU A 89 2.56 -1.51 -8.38
CA LEU A 89 2.36 -0.13 -8.86
C LEU A 89 1.23 0.56 -8.12
N ASN A 90 0.12 -0.13 -7.91
CA ASN A 90 -1.05 0.39 -7.22
C ASN A 90 -0.71 0.73 -5.75
N VAL A 91 -0.02 -0.17 -5.04
CA VAL A 91 0.45 0.07 -3.67
C VAL A 91 1.48 1.20 -3.63
N TYR A 92 2.42 1.21 -4.55
CA TYR A 92 3.41 2.29 -4.66
C TYR A 92 2.75 3.64 -4.99
N GLY A 93 1.67 3.62 -5.77
CA GLY A 93 0.83 4.79 -6.07
C GLY A 93 0.02 5.30 -4.86
N GLY A 94 -0.05 4.52 -3.78
CA GLY A 94 -0.69 4.92 -2.52
C GLY A 94 -1.94 4.13 -2.16
N LEU A 95 -2.29 3.06 -2.87
CA LEU A 95 -3.44 2.23 -2.53
C LEU A 95 -3.11 1.26 -1.39
N ALA A 96 -2.86 1.82 -0.22
CA ALA A 96 -2.63 1.10 1.03
C ALA A 96 -3.00 1.98 2.22
N GLY A 97 -3.39 1.36 3.33
CA GLY A 97 -3.71 2.05 4.57
C GLY A 97 -3.89 1.11 5.74
N GLY A 98 -3.88 1.67 6.96
CA GLY A 98 -4.07 0.91 8.18
C GLY A 98 -5.52 0.47 8.38
N TYR A 99 -5.69 -0.64 9.08
CA TYR A 99 -6.98 -1.13 9.56
C TYR A 99 -6.81 -1.67 10.98
N LEU A 100 -7.59 -1.18 11.93
CA LEU A 100 -7.45 -1.50 13.35
C LEU A 100 -8.74 -2.18 13.88
N PRO A 101 -8.86 -3.51 13.80
CA PRO A 101 -9.94 -4.23 14.49
C PRO A 101 -9.76 -4.07 16.00
N ARG A 102 -10.88 -3.97 16.70
CA ARG A 102 -10.93 -3.82 18.14
C ARG A 102 -11.58 -5.02 18.79
N ASP A 103 -11.16 -5.31 20.01
CA ASP A 103 -11.76 -6.33 20.84
C ASP A 103 -12.00 -5.85 22.28
N ARG A 104 -12.28 -6.77 23.18
CA ARG A 104 -12.52 -6.47 24.60
C ARG A 104 -11.27 -6.01 25.36
N PHE A 105 -10.08 -6.29 24.84
CA PHE A 105 -8.81 -5.96 25.46
C PHE A 105 -8.19 -4.70 24.86
N ASP A 106 -8.17 -4.62 23.54
CA ASP A 106 -7.81 -3.41 22.81
C ASP A 106 -9.08 -2.72 22.29
N THR A 107 -9.62 -1.86 23.15
CA THR A 107 -10.86 -1.15 22.84
C THR A 107 -10.64 0.13 22.02
N GLY A 108 -9.40 0.57 21.85
CA GLY A 108 -9.05 1.89 21.31
C GLY A 108 -9.42 3.06 22.24
N ARG A 109 -9.76 2.77 23.52
CA ARG A 109 -10.16 3.76 24.51
C ARG A 109 -9.09 3.87 25.62
N PRO A 110 -8.99 5.02 26.29
CA PRO A 110 -8.01 5.20 27.38
C PRO A 110 -8.17 4.23 28.55
N ASP A 111 -9.36 3.72 28.74
CA ASP A 111 -9.73 2.77 29.82
C ASP A 111 -9.62 1.29 29.39
N ASN A 112 -8.84 0.98 28.34
CA ASN A 112 -8.65 -0.39 27.88
C ASN A 112 -7.91 -1.25 28.93
N PRO A 113 -8.25 -2.54 29.06
CA PRO A 113 -7.68 -3.41 30.09
C PRO A 113 -6.17 -3.63 30.01
N LEU A 114 -5.56 -3.42 28.84
CA LEU A 114 -4.13 -3.61 28.62
C LEU A 114 -3.31 -2.33 28.86
N GLY A 115 -3.96 -1.20 29.11
CA GLY A 115 -3.27 0.10 29.27
C GLY A 115 -2.57 0.58 27.99
N LEU A 116 -3.05 0.16 26.82
CA LEU A 116 -2.49 0.56 25.52
C LEU A 116 -2.76 2.05 25.27
N PRO A 117 -1.85 2.73 24.57
CA PRO A 117 -2.13 4.07 24.07
C PRO A 117 -3.44 4.10 23.27
N ALA A 118 -4.23 5.16 23.45
CA ALA A 118 -5.53 5.29 22.82
C ALA A 118 -5.84 6.74 22.47
N GLY A 119 -6.78 6.99 21.58
CA GLY A 119 -7.17 8.32 21.15
C GLY A 119 -6.00 9.05 20.47
N GLU A 120 -5.67 10.24 20.95
CA GLU A 120 -4.56 11.04 20.42
C GLU A 120 -3.16 10.42 20.59
N PHE A 121 -3.02 9.45 21.49
CA PHE A 121 -1.76 8.73 21.72
C PHE A 121 -1.61 7.46 20.89
N GLU A 122 -2.63 7.04 20.16
CA GLU A 122 -2.58 5.94 19.24
C GLU A 122 -2.33 6.48 17.83
N ILE A 123 -1.08 6.40 17.38
CA ILE A 123 -0.66 6.98 16.10
C ILE A 123 -0.25 5.84 15.15
N PRO A 124 -1.13 5.40 14.24
CA PRO A 124 -0.75 4.44 13.22
C PRO A 124 0.25 5.06 12.24
N LEU A 125 1.37 4.39 12.04
CA LEU A 125 2.43 4.84 11.14
C LEU A 125 2.54 3.89 9.95
N VAL A 126 2.42 4.43 8.75
CA VAL A 126 2.77 3.76 7.51
C VAL A 126 4.15 4.26 7.08
N LEU A 127 5.15 3.38 7.20
CA LEU A 127 6.50 3.66 6.77
C LEU A 127 6.68 3.15 5.35
N GLN A 128 7.14 4.01 4.47
CA GLN A 128 7.38 3.71 3.06
C GLN A 128 8.71 4.30 2.61
N GLU A 129 9.26 3.75 1.56
CA GLU A 129 10.35 4.38 0.83
C GLU A 129 9.98 4.54 -0.64
N LYS A 130 10.43 5.61 -1.26
CA LYS A 130 10.22 5.87 -2.68
C LYS A 130 11.49 6.39 -3.33
N ILE A 131 11.65 6.07 -4.59
CA ILE A 131 12.65 6.71 -5.44
C ILE A 131 12.03 8.02 -5.93
N VAL A 132 12.69 9.13 -5.67
CA VAL A 132 12.18 10.45 -6.05
C VAL A 132 13.10 11.09 -7.10
N ARG A 133 12.51 11.46 -8.24
CA ARG A 133 13.21 12.17 -9.31
C ARG A 133 13.51 13.62 -8.91
N PRO A 134 14.47 14.30 -9.60
CA PRO A 134 14.78 15.70 -9.33
C PRO A 134 13.58 16.66 -9.45
N ASP A 135 12.56 16.30 -10.23
CA ASP A 135 11.31 17.05 -10.36
C ASP A 135 10.33 16.83 -9.21
N GLY A 136 10.69 15.99 -8.22
CA GLY A 136 9.87 15.64 -7.07
C GLY A 136 8.86 14.53 -7.32
N ALA A 137 8.75 14.02 -8.53
CA ALA A 137 7.85 12.93 -8.85
C ALA A 137 8.43 11.58 -8.42
N ALA A 138 7.58 10.68 -7.91
CA ALA A 138 8.00 9.32 -7.61
C ALA A 138 8.38 8.58 -8.91
N SER A 139 9.42 7.74 -8.84
CA SER A 139 9.89 6.90 -9.93
C SER A 139 9.74 5.44 -9.56
N MET A 140 9.31 4.64 -10.52
CA MET A 140 9.29 3.18 -10.40
C MET A 140 10.54 2.52 -10.99
N ARG A 141 11.40 3.30 -11.61
CA ARG A 141 12.64 2.76 -12.15
C ARG A 141 13.52 2.30 -11.01
N SER A 142 13.78 1.02 -11.03
CA SER A 142 14.71 0.40 -10.11
C SER A 142 16.16 0.69 -10.50
N THR A 143 17.07 0.20 -9.69
CA THR A 143 18.48 0.57 -9.62
C THR A 143 19.37 0.08 -10.78
N GLN A 144 18.83 -0.30 -11.95
CA GLN A 144 19.59 -0.44 -13.19
C GLN A 144 20.29 -1.78 -13.45
N ILE A 145 19.96 -2.83 -12.74
CA ILE A 145 20.58 -4.16 -12.96
C ILE A 145 19.86 -4.98 -14.05
N VAL A 146 18.62 -4.59 -14.37
CA VAL A 146 17.80 -5.29 -15.38
C VAL A 146 17.75 -4.51 -16.70
N PRO A 147 17.55 -5.20 -17.84
CA PRO A 147 17.37 -4.57 -19.12
C PRO A 147 16.28 -3.50 -19.11
N GLU A 148 16.48 -2.45 -19.91
CA GLU A 148 15.51 -1.37 -20.05
C GLU A 148 14.12 -1.92 -20.43
N GLY A 149 13.08 -1.45 -19.72
CA GLY A 149 11.70 -1.89 -19.90
C GLY A 149 11.26 -3.06 -19.03
N HIS A 150 12.15 -3.68 -18.27
CA HIS A 150 11.80 -4.69 -17.28
C HIS A 150 11.77 -4.11 -15.87
N TRP A 151 10.93 -4.69 -15.00
CA TRP A 151 10.91 -4.32 -13.61
C TRP A 151 11.89 -5.19 -12.80
N GLU A 152 12.42 -4.63 -11.73
CA GLU A 152 13.30 -5.31 -10.80
C GLU A 152 12.56 -5.58 -9.48
N GLY A 153 12.70 -6.80 -8.96
CA GLY A 153 12.24 -7.13 -7.62
C GLY A 153 13.15 -6.51 -6.56
N GLY A 154 12.57 -5.88 -5.53
CA GLY A 154 13.34 -5.39 -4.40
C GLY A 154 14.02 -4.03 -4.62
N ALA A 155 13.42 -3.15 -5.41
CA ALA A 155 13.87 -1.77 -5.52
C ALA A 155 13.89 -1.09 -4.14
N VAL A 156 14.98 -0.41 -3.82
CA VAL A 156 15.17 0.35 -2.57
C VAL A 156 14.96 1.83 -2.88
N GLY A 157 14.10 2.48 -2.08
CA GLY A 157 13.85 3.91 -2.20
C GLY A 157 14.96 4.76 -1.60
N ASP A 158 15.11 5.96 -2.09
CA ASP A 158 16.07 6.96 -1.60
C ASP A 158 15.44 7.98 -0.64
N VAL A 159 14.11 8.01 -0.56
CA VAL A 159 13.36 8.90 0.33
C VAL A 159 12.42 8.10 1.21
N GLY A 160 12.62 8.21 2.52
CA GLY A 160 11.69 7.67 3.52
C GLY A 160 10.46 8.57 3.69
N LEU A 161 9.28 7.95 3.73
CA LEU A 161 8.02 8.64 3.99
C LEU A 161 7.36 8.05 5.25
N VAL A 162 6.70 8.91 6.00
CA VAL A 162 5.82 8.54 7.10
C VAL A 162 4.42 9.07 6.78
N ASN A 163 3.45 8.18 6.71
CA ASN A 163 2.08 8.50 6.31
C ASN A 163 2.02 9.32 5.00
N GLY A 164 2.83 8.93 4.01
CA GLY A 164 2.90 9.58 2.71
C GLY A 164 3.65 10.91 2.67
N VAL A 165 4.15 11.40 3.81
CA VAL A 165 4.89 12.65 3.89
C VAL A 165 6.38 12.37 4.01
N GLY A 166 7.15 12.78 2.99
CA GLY A 166 8.60 12.78 3.00
C GLY A 166 9.13 14.13 3.50
N ARG A 167 9.89 14.14 4.59
CA ARG A 167 10.74 15.28 4.94
C ARG A 167 12.18 14.92 4.62
N VAL A 168 12.65 15.36 3.47
CA VAL A 168 14.09 15.39 3.19
C VAL A 168 14.68 16.54 4.02
N ARG A 169 15.11 16.26 5.25
CA ARG A 169 16.05 17.16 5.90
C ARG A 169 17.45 16.83 5.40
N PRO A 170 18.17 17.78 4.80
CA PRO A 170 19.57 17.56 4.46
C PRO A 170 20.33 17.14 5.73
N GLY A 171 20.87 15.93 5.75
CA GLY A 171 21.71 15.43 6.85
C GLY A 171 21.15 14.27 7.69
N TRP A 172 19.90 13.79 7.48
CA TRP A 172 19.34 12.70 8.29
C TRP A 172 19.54 11.30 7.73
N CYS A 173 19.69 11.16 6.43
CA CYS A 173 20.04 9.89 5.81
C CYS A 173 21.15 10.14 4.79
N ARG A 174 22.34 9.67 5.04
CA ARG A 174 23.39 9.53 4.04
C ARG A 174 23.50 8.06 3.69
N ALA A 175 23.16 7.70 2.46
CA ALA A 175 23.62 6.46 1.89
C ALA A 175 25.14 6.54 1.74
N THR A 176 25.86 5.72 2.48
CA THR A 176 27.30 5.53 2.23
C THR A 176 27.46 4.47 1.15
N PRO A 177 28.25 4.72 0.10
CA PRO A 177 28.38 3.83 -1.06
C PRO A 177 28.95 2.43 -0.76
N ALA A 178 29.22 2.09 0.50
CA ALA A 178 29.97 0.88 0.85
C ALA A 178 29.31 -0.05 1.88
N THR A 179 28.10 0.22 2.33
CA THR A 179 27.42 -0.69 3.27
C THR A 179 25.92 -0.71 3.06
N PRO A 180 25.27 -1.90 3.07
CA PRO A 180 23.83 -2.03 2.85
C PRO A 180 23.00 -1.70 4.11
N ARG A 181 23.40 -0.70 4.90
CA ARG A 181 22.66 -0.25 6.07
C ARG A 181 22.54 1.27 6.06
N THR A 182 21.33 1.75 5.84
CA THR A 182 20.97 3.16 6.10
C THR A 182 20.92 3.35 7.62
N VAL A 183 21.79 4.18 8.17
CA VAL A 183 21.73 4.57 9.58
C VAL A 183 21.15 5.97 9.63
N CYS A 184 19.92 6.07 10.13
CA CYS A 184 19.32 7.36 10.51
C CYS A 184 19.78 7.69 11.94
N ARG A 185 20.38 8.86 12.14
CA ARG A 185 20.67 9.45 13.46
C ARG A 185 19.82 10.68 13.67
#